data_64b7296a2c179b2de5932ad4d7c9bf5e
#
_entry.id   64b7296a2c179b2de5932ad4d7c9bf5e
#
_cell.length_a   1.000
_cell.length_b   1.000
_cell.length_c   1.000
_cell.angle_alpha   90.00
_cell.angle_beta   90.00
_cell.angle_gamma   90.00
#
_symmetry.space_group_name_H-M   'P 1'
#
loop_
_entity.id
_entity.type
_entity.pdbx_description
1 polymer ?
#
loop_
_entity_poly.entity_id
_entity_poly.type
_entity_poly.pdbx_seq_one_letter_code
_entity_poly.pdbx_strand_id
1 'polypeptide(L)'
;MTKPIVSWFNSAHTAEIAAPFDFGVIDAGDLGPLHTFNIWNNRNGETDVSKMEDCTFTTRDMGGGTGDTPENNVEAVKNNWFHVQVDSLGETDIEEETSAVGKIRMKPIGTTGKTTKDHKGNPLSIPLTPAKQEILGVNNNGNPMDAAGNYVTVSVQPKIPLDASSGRQEFKLRVSYRYV
;
A
#
# COMPACT_ATOMS: atom_id res chain seq x y z
N MET A 1 -6.46 -15.04 17.71
CA MET A 1 -5.38 -14.01 17.64
C MET A 1 -5.98 -12.63 17.39
N THR A 2 -5.34 -11.60 17.85
CA THR A 2 -5.82 -10.21 17.68
C THR A 2 -5.72 -9.78 16.21
N LYS A 3 -6.72 -9.05 15.72
CA LYS A 3 -6.73 -8.55 14.34
C LYS A 3 -5.47 -7.73 14.01
N PRO A 4 -5.06 -7.63 12.74
CA PRO A 4 -3.96 -6.79 12.30
C PRO A 4 -4.12 -5.32 12.73
N ILE A 5 -2.99 -4.67 13.02
CA ILE A 5 -2.91 -3.24 13.34
C ILE A 5 -2.21 -2.54 12.18
N VAL A 6 -3.01 -2.01 11.25
CA VAL A 6 -2.50 -1.43 10.01
C VAL A 6 -2.22 0.05 10.20
N SER A 7 -1.04 0.50 9.77
CA SER A 7 -0.66 1.91 9.75
C SER A 7 0.12 2.23 8.47
N TRP A 8 -0.02 3.47 7.99
CA TRP A 8 0.63 3.94 6.79
C TRP A 8 1.65 5.01 7.13
N PHE A 9 2.85 4.88 6.57
CA PHE A 9 3.96 5.81 6.80
C PHE A 9 4.51 6.35 5.49
N ASN A 10 5.18 7.50 5.59
CA ASN A 10 5.94 8.08 4.49
C ASN A 10 7.12 7.18 4.09
N SER A 11 7.81 7.52 2.99
CA SER A 11 8.93 6.74 2.45
C SER A 11 10.07 6.53 3.46
N ALA A 12 10.28 7.48 4.37
CA ALA A 12 11.35 7.41 5.38
C ALA A 12 10.91 6.71 6.69
N HIS A 13 9.68 6.23 6.80
CA HIS A 13 9.09 5.67 8.03
C HIS A 13 9.07 6.63 9.23
N THR A 14 9.13 7.93 8.99
CA THR A 14 9.25 8.94 10.05
C THR A 14 7.93 9.60 10.43
N ALA A 15 6.95 9.61 9.52
CA ALA A 15 5.65 10.24 9.74
C ALA A 15 4.52 9.33 9.30
N GLU A 16 3.54 9.13 10.20
CA GLU A 16 2.31 8.41 9.88
C GLU A 16 1.39 9.28 9.01
N ILE A 17 0.80 8.66 7.99
CA ILE A 17 -0.16 9.29 7.09
C ILE A 17 -1.56 9.04 7.66
N ALA A 18 -2.05 9.96 8.48
CA ALA A 18 -3.34 9.87 9.17
C ALA A 18 -4.41 10.80 8.58
N ALA A 19 -4.05 11.68 7.65
CA ALA A 19 -4.93 12.64 6.99
C ALA A 19 -5.07 12.33 5.50
N PRO A 20 -6.09 12.88 4.81
CA PRO A 20 -6.20 12.75 3.36
C PRO A 20 -4.91 13.17 2.66
N PHE A 21 -4.47 12.36 1.70
CA PHE A 21 -3.28 12.61 0.91
C PHE A 21 -3.63 13.32 -0.39
N ASP A 22 -2.92 14.39 -0.74
CA ASP A 22 -3.15 15.16 -1.96
C ASP A 22 -2.05 14.86 -2.98
N PHE A 23 -2.44 14.33 -4.15
CA PHE A 23 -1.53 14.10 -5.27
C PHE A 23 -1.25 15.36 -6.08
N GLY A 24 -1.88 16.50 -5.75
CA GLY A 24 -1.69 17.76 -6.45
C GLY A 24 -2.54 17.90 -7.71
N VAL A 25 -2.21 18.93 -8.50
CA VAL A 25 -2.85 19.21 -9.79
C VAL A 25 -2.00 18.59 -10.89
N ILE A 26 -2.63 17.80 -11.76
CA ILE A 26 -1.95 17.09 -12.84
C ILE A 26 -2.75 17.32 -14.12
N ASP A 27 -2.08 17.76 -15.17
CA ASP A 27 -2.70 18.01 -16.46
C ASP A 27 -3.00 16.72 -17.24
N ALA A 28 -4.01 16.75 -18.10
CA ALA A 28 -4.33 15.64 -18.97
C ALA A 28 -3.14 15.30 -19.89
N GLY A 29 -2.83 14.02 -19.98
CA GLY A 29 -1.68 13.52 -20.73
C GLY A 29 -0.38 13.42 -19.96
N ASP A 30 -0.35 13.91 -18.72
CA ASP A 30 0.87 13.93 -17.91
C ASP A 30 0.95 12.77 -16.90
N LEU A 31 2.19 12.45 -16.54
CA LEU A 31 2.51 11.66 -15.36
C LEU A 31 2.56 12.58 -14.15
N GLY A 32 1.84 12.22 -13.10
CA GLY A 32 1.94 12.92 -11.83
C GLY A 32 3.19 12.50 -11.03
N PRO A 33 3.40 13.15 -9.88
CA PRO A 33 4.51 12.80 -9.00
C PRO A 33 4.35 11.38 -8.44
N LEU A 34 5.49 10.69 -8.28
CA LEU A 34 5.55 9.39 -7.63
C LEU A 34 5.60 9.58 -6.13
N HIS A 35 4.73 8.86 -5.42
CA HIS A 35 4.68 8.85 -3.96
C HIS A 35 4.90 7.44 -3.43
N THR A 36 5.76 7.32 -2.43
CA THR A 36 6.08 6.04 -1.80
C THR A 36 5.45 5.96 -0.42
N PHE A 37 4.76 4.85 -0.16
CA PHE A 37 4.10 4.55 1.11
C PHE A 37 4.65 3.26 1.70
N ASN A 38 4.78 3.24 3.02
CA ASN A 38 5.08 2.03 3.77
C ASN A 38 3.85 1.62 4.58
N ILE A 39 3.35 0.43 4.32
CA ILE A 39 2.15 -0.12 4.95
C ILE A 39 2.59 -1.16 5.95
N TRP A 40 2.44 -0.83 7.23
CA TRP A 40 2.86 -1.65 8.35
C TRP A 40 1.70 -2.46 8.93
N ASN A 41 2.03 -3.63 9.43
CA ASN A 41 1.22 -4.37 10.38
C ASN A 41 1.96 -4.46 11.70
N ASN A 42 1.34 -3.99 12.78
CA ASN A 42 1.87 -4.07 14.14
C ASN A 42 3.22 -3.35 14.35
N ARG A 43 3.40 -2.17 13.77
CA ARG A 43 4.65 -1.42 13.93
C ARG A 43 4.91 -1.10 15.41
N ASN A 44 6.12 -1.44 15.88
CA ASN A 44 6.54 -1.25 17.28
C ASN A 44 5.59 -1.92 18.30
N GLY A 45 4.91 -3.00 17.88
CA GLY A 45 4.00 -3.74 18.75
C GLY A 45 4.74 -4.61 19.76
N GLU A 46 4.29 -4.60 21.01
CA GLU A 46 4.89 -5.39 22.09
C GLU A 46 4.47 -6.87 22.06
N THR A 47 3.32 -7.14 21.45
CA THR A 47 2.74 -8.49 21.33
C THR A 47 2.42 -8.81 19.89
N ASP A 48 2.36 -10.09 19.56
CA ASP A 48 1.98 -10.55 18.24
C ASP A 48 0.49 -10.29 17.95
N VAL A 49 0.21 -9.92 16.70
CA VAL A 49 -1.15 -9.87 16.15
C VAL A 49 -1.22 -10.80 14.93
N SER A 50 -2.41 -11.01 14.38
CA SER A 50 -2.58 -11.79 13.16
C SER A 50 -1.77 -11.18 12.01
N LYS A 51 -1.14 -12.01 11.23
CA LYS A 51 -0.57 -11.60 9.93
C LYS A 51 -1.68 -11.22 8.95
N MET A 52 -1.33 -10.41 7.99
CA MET A 52 -2.19 -10.11 6.85
C MET A 52 -1.84 -11.08 5.70
N GLU A 53 -2.84 -11.72 5.12
CA GLU A 53 -2.68 -12.70 4.04
C GLU A 53 -3.44 -12.24 2.80
N ASP A 54 -3.01 -12.71 1.62
CA ASP A 54 -3.59 -12.38 0.32
C ASP A 54 -3.70 -10.86 0.10
N CYS A 55 -2.66 -10.13 0.52
CA CYS A 55 -2.64 -8.68 0.48
C CYS A 55 -2.69 -8.16 -0.95
N THR A 56 -3.59 -7.19 -1.20
CA THR A 56 -3.72 -6.48 -2.48
C THR A 56 -3.85 -4.98 -2.26
N PHE A 57 -3.46 -4.21 -3.28
CA PHE A 57 -3.53 -2.75 -3.28
C PHE A 57 -4.29 -2.27 -4.52
N THR A 58 -5.20 -1.31 -4.32
CA THR A 58 -5.92 -0.66 -5.42
C THR A 58 -6.46 0.70 -5.01
N THR A 59 -7.08 1.39 -5.96
CA THR A 59 -7.90 2.56 -5.70
C THR A 59 -9.39 2.17 -5.67
N ARG A 60 -10.17 2.88 -4.87
CA ARG A 60 -11.64 2.75 -4.81
C ARG A 60 -12.27 4.12 -4.65
N ASP A 61 -13.51 4.28 -5.10
CA ASP A 61 -14.27 5.49 -4.81
C ASP A 61 -14.56 5.65 -3.31
N MET A 62 -15.11 6.78 -2.91
CA MET A 62 -15.36 7.07 -1.48
C MET A 62 -16.39 6.12 -0.86
N GLY A 63 -17.26 5.52 -1.66
CA GLY A 63 -18.20 4.46 -1.23
C GLY A 63 -17.60 3.06 -1.19
N GLY A 64 -16.35 2.89 -1.64
CA GLY A 64 -15.66 1.60 -1.70
C GLY A 64 -15.89 0.82 -3.00
N GLY A 65 -16.53 1.41 -3.98
CA GLY A 65 -16.80 0.84 -5.31
C GLY A 65 -15.73 1.15 -6.35
N THR A 66 -16.07 0.91 -7.61
CA THR A 66 -15.16 1.03 -8.75
C THR A 66 -15.29 2.35 -9.52
N GLY A 67 -15.97 3.33 -8.96
CA GLY A 67 -16.05 4.69 -9.50
C GLY A 67 -16.97 4.84 -10.71
N ASP A 68 -17.87 3.90 -10.95
CA ASP A 68 -18.73 3.84 -12.14
C ASP A 68 -20.22 3.90 -11.84
N THR A 69 -20.59 4.35 -10.64
CA THR A 69 -21.98 4.60 -10.29
C THR A 69 -22.32 6.10 -10.36
N PRO A 70 -23.62 6.49 -10.55
CA PRO A 70 -23.99 7.90 -10.58
C PRO A 70 -23.62 8.67 -9.30
N GLU A 71 -23.68 8.02 -8.14
CA GLU A 71 -23.38 8.60 -6.84
C GLU A 71 -21.87 8.73 -6.58
N ASN A 72 -21.09 7.84 -7.18
CA ASN A 72 -19.64 7.77 -7.02
C ASN A 72 -18.97 7.62 -8.39
N ASN A 73 -19.06 8.63 -9.22
CA ASN A 73 -18.43 8.67 -10.54
C ASN A 73 -17.02 9.26 -10.40
N VAL A 74 -16.00 8.40 -10.36
CA VAL A 74 -14.59 8.79 -10.19
C VAL A 74 -13.77 8.22 -11.32
N GLU A 75 -13.39 9.06 -12.28
CA GLU A 75 -12.62 8.64 -13.47
C GLU A 75 -11.29 8.01 -13.11
N ALA A 76 -10.60 8.55 -12.13
CA ALA A 76 -9.32 8.04 -11.66
C ALA A 76 -9.38 6.56 -11.26
N VAL A 77 -10.52 6.12 -10.71
CA VAL A 77 -10.74 4.73 -10.31
C VAL A 77 -11.27 3.90 -11.47
N LYS A 78 -12.36 4.33 -12.11
CA LYS A 78 -12.99 3.54 -13.17
C LYS A 78 -12.12 3.35 -14.42
N ASN A 79 -11.24 4.33 -14.70
CA ASN A 79 -10.33 4.32 -15.85
C ASN A 79 -8.89 3.96 -15.47
N ASN A 80 -8.65 3.53 -14.23
CA ASN A 80 -7.36 2.97 -13.77
C ASN A 80 -6.17 3.90 -13.99
N TRP A 81 -6.29 5.16 -13.56
CA TRP A 81 -5.23 6.16 -13.76
C TRP A 81 -4.01 5.96 -12.87
N PHE A 82 -4.15 5.23 -11.77
CA PHE A 82 -3.08 5.04 -10.81
C PHE A 82 -2.29 3.77 -11.09
N HIS A 83 -0.99 3.91 -11.14
CA HIS A 83 -0.03 2.81 -11.28
C HIS A 83 0.66 2.54 -9.96
N VAL A 84 0.86 1.28 -9.63
CA VAL A 84 1.46 0.83 -8.38
C VAL A 84 2.63 -0.09 -8.66
N GLN A 85 3.77 0.22 -8.05
CA GLN A 85 4.97 -0.60 -8.04
C GLN A 85 5.22 -1.09 -6.63
N VAL A 86 5.45 -2.38 -6.44
CA VAL A 86 5.75 -2.95 -5.13
C VAL A 86 7.26 -2.98 -4.93
N ASP A 87 7.81 -1.91 -4.36
CA ASP A 87 9.26 -1.76 -4.18
C ASP A 87 9.85 -2.84 -3.28
N SER A 88 9.11 -3.26 -2.25
CA SER A 88 9.53 -4.33 -1.34
C SER A 88 9.62 -5.72 -2.00
N LEU A 89 9.10 -5.90 -3.22
CA LEU A 89 9.30 -7.07 -4.06
C LEU A 89 10.38 -6.87 -5.14
N GLY A 90 10.97 -5.68 -5.22
CA GLY A 90 11.98 -5.34 -6.23
C GLY A 90 11.41 -5.03 -7.61
N GLU A 91 10.13 -4.70 -7.71
CA GLU A 91 9.52 -4.30 -8.99
C GLU A 91 10.09 -2.96 -9.48
N THR A 92 10.15 -2.80 -10.81
CA THR A 92 10.65 -1.58 -11.49
C THR A 92 9.79 -1.19 -12.69
N ASP A 93 8.56 -1.66 -12.74
CA ASP A 93 7.67 -1.65 -13.90
C ASP A 93 6.44 -0.77 -13.72
N ILE A 94 6.55 0.35 -13.00
CA ILE A 94 5.40 1.20 -12.63
C ILE A 94 4.64 1.74 -13.85
N GLU A 95 5.31 1.96 -14.98
CA GLU A 95 4.69 2.49 -16.20
C GLU A 95 3.96 1.42 -17.03
N GLU A 96 4.19 0.14 -16.74
CA GLU A 96 3.53 -0.96 -17.44
C GLU A 96 2.02 -0.99 -17.17
N GLU A 97 1.26 -1.44 -18.15
CA GLU A 97 -0.20 -1.55 -18.04
C GLU A 97 -0.62 -2.47 -16.89
N THR A 98 0.18 -3.50 -16.62
CA THR A 98 -0.06 -4.45 -15.52
C THR A 98 0.10 -3.82 -14.14
N SER A 99 0.70 -2.64 -14.03
CA SER A 99 0.82 -1.86 -12.80
C SER A 99 -0.40 -0.95 -12.54
N ALA A 100 -1.28 -0.74 -13.53
CA ALA A 100 -2.48 0.05 -13.38
C ALA A 100 -3.48 -0.65 -12.45
N VAL A 101 -4.01 0.10 -11.48
CA VAL A 101 -5.00 -0.36 -10.52
C VAL A 101 -6.25 0.50 -10.55
N GLY A 102 -7.34 -0.01 -10.02
CA GLY A 102 -8.64 0.64 -10.01
C GLY A 102 -9.74 -0.38 -10.26
N LYS A 103 -10.62 -0.09 -11.20
CA LYS A 103 -11.71 -1.00 -11.58
C LYS A 103 -11.18 -2.33 -12.14
N ILE A 104 -10.14 -2.29 -12.97
CA ILE A 104 -9.65 -3.46 -13.71
C ILE A 104 -8.86 -4.43 -12.83
N ARG A 105 -8.17 -3.94 -11.79
CA ARG A 105 -7.17 -4.75 -11.08
C ARG A 105 -6.97 -4.29 -9.65
N MET A 106 -6.73 -5.28 -8.79
CA MET A 106 -6.10 -5.11 -7.48
C MET A 106 -4.69 -5.73 -7.56
N LYS A 107 -3.67 -4.93 -7.28
CA LYS A 107 -2.28 -5.40 -7.38
C LYS A 107 -1.90 -6.23 -6.15
N PRO A 108 -1.38 -7.47 -6.31
CA PRO A 108 -0.80 -8.22 -5.21
C PRO A 108 0.39 -7.47 -4.61
N ILE A 109 0.44 -7.35 -3.29
CA ILE A 109 1.55 -6.71 -2.56
C ILE A 109 2.17 -7.68 -1.57
N GLY A 110 3.46 -7.49 -1.30
CA GLY A 110 4.22 -8.32 -0.38
C GLY A 110 5.63 -7.78 -0.19
N THR A 111 6.44 -8.53 0.51
CA THR A 111 7.82 -8.15 0.80
C THR A 111 8.74 -9.38 0.80
N THR A 112 9.99 -9.17 0.42
CA THR A 112 11.08 -10.15 0.61
C THR A 112 11.84 -9.89 1.91
N GLY A 113 11.47 -8.85 2.65
CA GLY A 113 12.09 -8.49 3.93
C GLY A 113 11.80 -9.49 5.04
N LYS A 114 12.63 -9.43 6.08
CA LYS A 114 12.53 -10.32 7.25
C LYS A 114 12.43 -9.50 8.52
N THR A 115 11.73 -10.03 9.51
CA THR A 115 11.76 -9.48 10.86
C THR A 115 12.78 -10.27 11.69
N THR A 116 13.75 -9.57 12.24
CA THR A 116 14.94 -10.14 12.87
C THR A 116 15.06 -9.84 14.36
N LYS A 117 14.30 -8.85 14.85
CA LYS A 117 14.32 -8.44 16.27
C LYS A 117 12.93 -8.29 16.85
N ASP A 118 12.82 -8.57 18.14
CA ASP A 118 11.61 -8.37 18.92
C ASP A 118 11.40 -6.88 19.31
N HIS A 119 10.34 -6.58 20.05
CA HIS A 119 10.03 -5.20 20.46
C HIS A 119 11.07 -4.58 21.40
N LYS A 120 11.86 -5.37 22.10
CA LYS A 120 12.97 -4.91 22.96
C LYS A 120 14.27 -4.73 22.20
N GLY A 121 14.30 -5.07 20.89
CA GLY A 121 15.49 -5.03 20.06
C GLY A 121 16.40 -6.26 20.22
N ASN A 122 15.93 -7.31 20.89
CA ASN A 122 16.69 -8.56 20.99
C ASN A 122 16.58 -9.36 19.68
N PRO A 123 17.68 -9.97 19.21
CA PRO A 123 17.64 -10.83 18.04
C PRO A 123 16.69 -12.01 18.25
N LEU A 124 15.87 -12.28 17.23
CA LEU A 124 15.10 -13.54 17.17
C LEU A 124 16.03 -14.70 16.89
N SER A 125 15.75 -15.86 17.48
CA SER A 125 16.54 -17.09 17.22
C SER A 125 16.53 -17.50 15.76
N ILE A 126 15.41 -17.23 15.07
CA ILE A 126 15.24 -17.46 13.63
C ILE A 126 14.56 -16.23 13.04
N PRO A 127 15.16 -15.56 12.03
CA PRO A 127 14.51 -14.50 11.29
C PRO A 127 13.19 -14.97 10.66
N LEU A 128 12.13 -14.18 10.80
CA LEU A 128 10.81 -14.51 10.29
C LEU A 128 10.62 -13.89 8.90
N THR A 129 10.26 -14.73 7.94
CA THR A 129 10.02 -14.35 6.55
C THR A 129 8.54 -14.51 6.24
N PRO A 130 7.83 -13.45 5.73
CA PRO A 130 6.47 -13.61 5.27
C PRO A 130 6.41 -14.50 4.02
N ALA A 131 5.29 -15.18 3.83
CA ALA A 131 5.01 -15.87 2.59
C ALA A 131 4.60 -14.86 1.49
N LYS A 132 4.31 -15.36 0.29
CA LYS A 132 3.84 -14.53 -0.81
C LYS A 132 2.54 -13.79 -0.42
N GLN A 133 2.48 -12.49 -0.69
CA GLN A 133 1.34 -11.63 -0.36
C GLN A 133 1.00 -11.56 1.14
N GLU A 134 1.98 -11.77 2.00
CA GLU A 134 1.81 -11.67 3.45
C GLU A 134 2.57 -10.47 4.03
N ILE A 135 2.03 -9.94 5.12
CA ILE A 135 2.69 -8.99 6.00
C ILE A 135 2.62 -9.57 7.42
N LEU A 136 3.77 -9.78 8.04
CA LEU A 136 3.84 -10.35 9.39
C LEU A 136 3.17 -9.42 10.42
N GLY A 137 2.61 -10.03 11.46
CA GLY A 137 2.04 -9.31 12.60
C GLY A 137 2.84 -9.50 13.90
N VAL A 138 4.07 -9.98 13.81
CA VAL A 138 4.89 -10.28 14.98
C VAL A 138 5.32 -9.01 15.72
N ASN A 139 5.59 -9.14 17.01
CA ASN A 139 6.14 -8.05 17.82
C ASN A 139 7.50 -7.61 17.26
N ASN A 140 7.79 -6.32 17.34
CA ASN A 140 9.00 -5.75 16.73
C ASN A 140 9.32 -4.38 17.31
N ASN A 141 10.54 -3.92 17.12
CA ASN A 141 11.03 -2.63 17.64
C ASN A 141 10.67 -1.41 16.78
N GLY A 142 9.87 -1.58 15.71
CA GLY A 142 9.46 -0.50 14.81
C GLY A 142 10.57 0.03 13.89
N ASN A 143 11.78 -0.52 13.97
CA ASN A 143 12.89 -0.16 13.10
C ASN A 143 12.73 -0.86 11.73
N PRO A 144 12.68 -0.11 10.62
CA PRO A 144 12.53 -0.70 9.28
C PRO A 144 13.60 -1.72 8.92
N MET A 145 14.82 -1.55 9.41
CA MET A 145 15.93 -2.47 9.14
C MET A 145 15.79 -3.81 9.87
N ASP A 146 15.11 -3.81 11.02
CA ASP A 146 14.95 -4.99 11.87
C ASP A 146 13.62 -5.70 11.66
N ALA A 147 12.63 -5.01 11.10
CA ALA A 147 11.25 -5.47 11.01
C ALA A 147 10.68 -5.43 9.56
N ALA A 148 11.53 -5.71 8.57
CA ALA A 148 11.15 -5.62 7.16
C ALA A 148 10.11 -6.67 6.72
N GLY A 149 9.82 -7.68 7.52
CA GLY A 149 8.70 -8.61 7.30
C GLY A 149 7.33 -8.06 7.76
N ASN A 150 7.31 -6.99 8.55
CA ASN A 150 6.10 -6.38 9.09
C ASN A 150 5.55 -5.22 8.23
N TYR A 151 6.16 -4.90 7.10
CA TYR A 151 5.64 -3.88 6.19
C TYR A 151 5.89 -4.21 4.72
N VAL A 152 5.14 -3.56 3.86
CA VAL A 152 5.38 -3.50 2.42
C VAL A 152 5.62 -2.05 2.00
N THR A 153 6.45 -1.86 0.99
CA THR A 153 6.70 -0.56 0.37
C THR A 153 6.09 -0.55 -1.02
N VAL A 154 5.23 0.41 -1.28
CA VAL A 154 4.60 0.63 -2.57
C VAL A 154 4.85 2.05 -3.05
N SER A 155 5.14 2.20 -4.33
CA SER A 155 5.18 3.50 -5.01
C SER A 155 3.95 3.63 -5.89
N VAL A 156 3.30 4.78 -5.81
CA VAL A 156 2.03 5.08 -6.49
C VAL A 156 2.23 6.32 -7.36
N GLN A 157 1.85 6.23 -8.62
CA GLN A 157 1.99 7.32 -9.58
C GLN A 157 0.73 7.43 -10.45
N PRO A 158 0.09 8.62 -10.51
CA PRO A 158 -0.99 8.86 -11.44
C PRO A 158 -0.47 9.05 -12.87
N LYS A 159 -1.13 8.40 -13.82
CA LYS A 159 -0.91 8.57 -15.27
C LYS A 159 -2.23 9.03 -15.88
N ILE A 160 -2.32 10.33 -16.15
CA ILE A 160 -3.56 10.95 -16.60
C ILE A 160 -3.67 10.83 -18.12
N PRO A 161 -4.75 10.23 -18.67
CA PRO A 161 -4.92 10.15 -20.11
C PRO A 161 -5.28 11.52 -20.71
N LEU A 162 -5.03 11.68 -22.03
CA LEU A 162 -5.32 12.91 -22.76
C LEU A 162 -6.80 13.29 -22.77
N ASP A 163 -7.70 12.30 -22.69
CA ASP A 163 -9.15 12.48 -22.70
C ASP A 163 -9.76 12.60 -21.30
N ALA A 164 -8.94 12.78 -20.28
CA ALA A 164 -9.41 12.96 -18.91
C ALA A 164 -10.28 14.21 -18.77
N SER A 165 -11.39 14.10 -18.07
CA SER A 165 -12.20 15.26 -17.71
C SER A 165 -11.53 16.07 -16.62
N SER A 166 -11.68 17.41 -16.70
CA SER A 166 -11.21 18.30 -15.66
C SER A 166 -12.07 18.16 -14.40
N GLY A 167 -11.48 18.40 -13.25
CA GLY A 167 -12.19 18.43 -11.97
C GLY A 167 -11.46 17.67 -10.86
N ARG A 168 -11.97 17.85 -9.65
CA ARG A 168 -11.45 17.20 -8.47
C ARG A 168 -11.83 15.72 -8.45
N GLN A 169 -10.84 14.88 -8.21
CA GLN A 169 -11.02 13.44 -8.03
C GLN A 169 -10.80 13.09 -6.56
N GLU A 170 -11.80 12.54 -5.90
CA GLU A 170 -11.71 12.04 -4.52
C GLU A 170 -11.87 10.53 -4.52
N PHE A 171 -10.92 9.84 -3.92
CA PHE A 171 -10.88 8.38 -3.90
C PHE A 171 -10.07 7.86 -2.71
N LYS A 172 -10.11 6.56 -2.49
CA LYS A 172 -9.35 5.88 -1.44
C LYS A 172 -8.24 5.04 -2.07
N LEU A 173 -7.06 5.08 -1.44
CA LEU A 173 -6.07 4.01 -1.57
C LEU A 173 -6.48 2.88 -0.62
N ARG A 174 -6.55 1.65 -1.11
CA ARG A 174 -7.07 0.52 -0.35
C ARG A 174 -6.11 -0.65 -0.33
N VAL A 175 -5.79 -1.11 0.86
CA VAL A 175 -5.20 -2.43 1.09
C VAL A 175 -6.29 -3.39 1.52
N SER A 176 -6.40 -4.50 0.82
CA SER A 176 -7.32 -5.58 1.18
C SER A 176 -6.52 -6.81 1.59
N TYR A 177 -6.97 -7.49 2.61
CA TYR A 177 -6.32 -8.68 3.16
C TYR A 177 -7.33 -9.54 3.91
N ARG A 178 -6.95 -10.78 4.16
CA ARG A 178 -7.63 -11.64 5.14
C ARG A 178 -6.69 -11.90 6.32
N TYR A 179 -7.25 -12.37 7.44
CA TYR A 179 -6.49 -12.80 8.61
C TYR A 179 -7.26 -13.89 9.37
N VAL A 180 -6.54 -14.68 10.16
CA VAL A 180 -7.09 -15.78 10.97
C VAL A 180 -6.83 -15.50 12.44
#